data_76c92aeac6f8d793c8192dde58727344
#
_entry.id   76c92aeac6f8d793c8192dde58727344
#
_cell.length_a   1.000
_cell.length_b   1.000
_cell.length_c   1.000
_cell.angle_alpha   90.00
_cell.angle_beta   90.00
_cell.angle_gamma   90.00
#
_symmetry.space_group_name_H-M   'P 1'
#
loop_
_entity.id
_entity.type
_entity.pdbx_description
1 polymer ?
#
loop_
_entity_poly.entity_id
_entity_poly.type
_entity_poly.pdbx_seq_one_letter_code
_entity_poly.pdbx_strand_id
1 'polypeptide(L)'
;MHYLDTNLLVYSAVNQDPLKRQQSQSIIQSLFEVDQLLLSPLSIQELIFTLSKLKIPKAQIENTYSLFQKFCRYEIDCTIMDDVYSVVAELEYGKNINDVIHLKFAERYCEKLITFDKDFKRLSPFSKISIEVIA
;
A
#
# COMPACT_ATOMS: atom_id res chain seq x y z
N MET A 1 6.72 -1.62 -12.24
CA MET A 1 5.99 -2.30 -11.15
C MET A 1 4.89 -1.40 -10.60
N HIS A 2 3.87 -1.99 -10.06
CA HIS A 2 2.76 -1.27 -9.43
C HIS A 2 2.76 -1.48 -7.93
N TYR A 3 2.60 -0.41 -7.20
CA TYR A 3 2.52 -0.40 -5.75
C TYR A 3 1.05 -0.39 -5.31
N LEU A 4 0.69 -1.26 -4.39
CA LEU A 4 -0.66 -1.30 -3.84
C LEU A 4 -0.67 -0.73 -2.44
N ASP A 5 -1.61 0.18 -2.17
CA ASP A 5 -1.91 0.63 -0.82
C ASP A 5 -2.45 -0.54 0.00
N THR A 6 -2.18 -0.52 1.29
CA THR A 6 -2.55 -1.61 2.21
C THR A 6 -4.03 -1.93 2.19
N ASN A 7 -4.90 -0.95 1.94
CA ASN A 7 -6.34 -1.20 1.92
C ASN A 7 -6.75 -2.25 0.87
N LEU A 8 -6.06 -2.32 -0.30
CA LEU A 8 -6.34 -3.38 -1.27
C LEU A 8 -6.01 -4.75 -0.72
N LEU A 9 -4.94 -4.88 0.05
CA LEU A 9 -4.54 -6.15 0.66
C LEU A 9 -5.58 -6.60 1.67
N VAL A 10 -6.04 -5.68 2.51
CA VAL A 10 -7.05 -5.96 3.53
C VAL A 10 -8.37 -6.38 2.90
N TYR A 11 -8.87 -5.62 1.92
CA TYR A 11 -10.11 -5.97 1.24
C TYR A 11 -10.03 -7.31 0.51
N SER A 12 -8.88 -7.66 -0.04
CA SER A 12 -8.70 -8.96 -0.70
C SER A 12 -8.75 -10.13 0.28
N ALA A 13 -8.30 -9.92 1.51
CA ALA A 13 -8.18 -10.96 2.53
C ALA A 13 -9.40 -11.09 3.43
N VAL A 14 -10.16 -10.00 3.63
CA VAL A 14 -11.29 -9.94 4.56
C VAL A 14 -12.56 -9.53 3.82
N ASN A 15 -13.65 -10.27 4.08
CA ASN A 15 -14.93 -10.00 3.40
C ASN A 15 -15.72 -8.91 4.14
N GLN A 16 -15.26 -7.66 4.04
CA GLN A 16 -15.95 -6.49 4.60
C GLN A 16 -16.86 -5.81 3.57
N ASP A 17 -16.42 -5.82 2.31
CA ASP A 17 -17.12 -5.18 1.20
C ASP A 17 -16.94 -6.08 -0.03
N PRO A 18 -18.00 -6.80 -0.46
CA PRO A 18 -17.87 -7.77 -1.55
C PRO A 18 -17.36 -7.19 -2.87
N LEU A 19 -17.77 -5.97 -3.21
CA LEU A 19 -17.33 -5.33 -4.45
C LEU A 19 -15.84 -4.96 -4.39
N LYS A 20 -15.42 -4.32 -3.30
CA LYS A 20 -14.01 -3.97 -3.13
C LYS A 20 -13.13 -5.21 -3.02
N ARG A 21 -13.62 -6.26 -2.39
CA ARG A 21 -12.91 -7.54 -2.34
C ARG A 21 -12.66 -8.09 -3.74
N GLN A 22 -13.70 -8.12 -4.56
CA GLN A 22 -13.60 -8.61 -5.94
C GLN A 22 -12.63 -7.76 -6.76
N GLN A 23 -12.74 -6.42 -6.67
CA GLN A 23 -11.84 -5.50 -7.36
C GLN A 23 -10.38 -5.69 -6.92
N SER A 24 -10.15 -5.81 -5.60
CA SER A 24 -8.81 -6.02 -5.05
C SER A 24 -8.22 -7.33 -5.50
N GLN A 25 -8.96 -8.41 -5.42
CA GLN A 25 -8.50 -9.75 -5.84
C GLN A 25 -8.18 -9.76 -7.33
N SER A 26 -8.97 -9.11 -8.15
CA SER A 26 -8.74 -9.02 -9.60
C SER A 26 -7.45 -8.26 -9.92
N ILE A 27 -7.22 -7.13 -9.27
CA ILE A 27 -6.01 -6.33 -9.45
C ILE A 27 -4.78 -7.11 -8.99
N ILE A 28 -4.84 -7.70 -7.80
CA ILE A 28 -3.73 -8.48 -7.26
C ILE A 28 -3.40 -9.65 -8.17
N GLN A 29 -4.40 -10.39 -8.64
CA GLN A 29 -4.20 -11.52 -9.52
C GLN A 29 -3.52 -11.10 -10.83
N SER A 30 -3.97 -10.01 -11.44
CA SER A 30 -3.37 -9.52 -12.69
C SER A 30 -1.91 -9.11 -12.52
N LEU A 31 -1.55 -8.54 -11.36
CA LEU A 31 -0.16 -8.18 -11.07
C LEU A 31 0.71 -9.40 -10.74
N PHE A 32 0.13 -10.41 -10.08
CA PHE A 32 0.82 -11.69 -9.83
C PHE A 32 1.24 -12.36 -11.13
N GLU A 33 0.33 -12.40 -12.09
CA GLU A 33 0.55 -13.11 -13.36
C GLU A 33 1.73 -12.55 -14.15
N VAL A 34 2.01 -11.25 -14.01
CA VAL A 34 3.10 -10.59 -14.74
C VAL A 34 4.25 -10.16 -13.84
N ASP A 35 4.26 -10.59 -12.58
CA ASP A 35 5.28 -10.26 -11.57
C ASP A 35 5.55 -8.75 -11.47
N GLN A 36 4.48 -7.97 -11.38
CA GLN A 36 4.55 -6.51 -11.33
C GLN A 36 4.04 -5.91 -10.01
N LEU A 37 3.80 -6.74 -8.99
CA LEU A 37 3.38 -6.29 -7.66
C LEU A 37 4.59 -5.97 -6.79
N LEU A 38 4.57 -4.81 -6.15
CA LEU A 38 5.54 -4.45 -5.13
C LEU A 38 4.84 -3.90 -3.90
N LEU A 39 5.31 -4.32 -2.73
CA LEU A 39 4.87 -3.84 -1.42
C LEU A 39 6.08 -3.32 -0.65
N SER A 40 5.82 -2.54 0.41
CA SER A 40 6.87 -2.03 1.29
C SER A 40 6.79 -2.67 2.67
N PRO A 41 7.86 -2.51 3.50
CA PRO A 41 7.78 -2.91 4.91
C PRO A 41 6.60 -2.27 5.65
N LEU A 42 6.23 -1.02 5.31
CA LEU A 42 5.07 -0.37 5.91
C LEU A 42 3.76 -1.06 5.50
N SER A 43 3.65 -1.52 4.25
CA SER A 43 2.48 -2.29 3.80
C SER A 43 2.29 -3.54 4.65
N ILE A 44 3.37 -4.25 4.93
CA ILE A 44 3.33 -5.48 5.74
C ILE A 44 2.96 -5.16 7.18
N GLN A 45 3.54 -4.12 7.76
CA GLN A 45 3.24 -3.70 9.14
C GLN A 45 1.77 -3.31 9.28
N GLU A 46 1.26 -2.49 8.37
CA GLU A 46 -0.13 -2.06 8.39
C GLU A 46 -1.11 -3.22 8.16
N LEU A 47 -0.75 -4.16 7.29
CA LEU A 47 -1.54 -5.36 7.04
C LEU A 47 -1.70 -6.18 8.31
N ILE A 48 -0.60 -6.51 8.98
CA ILE A 48 -0.61 -7.29 10.22
C ILE A 48 -1.42 -6.55 11.29
N PHE A 49 -1.15 -5.26 11.47
CA PHE A 49 -1.85 -4.44 12.46
C PHE A 49 -3.36 -4.45 12.23
N THR A 50 -3.78 -4.19 10.99
CA THR A 50 -5.21 -4.11 10.63
C THR A 50 -5.92 -5.45 10.81
N LEU A 51 -5.32 -6.55 10.35
CA LEU A 51 -5.90 -7.88 10.51
C LEU A 51 -6.02 -8.25 11.99
N SER A 52 -5.01 -7.89 12.80
CA SER A 52 -5.06 -8.12 14.24
C SER A 52 -6.15 -7.31 14.91
N LYS A 53 -6.30 -6.05 14.53
CA LYS A 53 -7.35 -5.16 15.05
C LYS A 53 -8.75 -5.65 14.70
N LEU A 54 -8.91 -6.24 13.53
CA LEU A 54 -10.18 -6.85 13.08
C LEU A 54 -10.41 -8.21 13.72
N LYS A 55 -9.52 -8.68 14.57
CA LYS A 55 -9.61 -9.99 15.27
C LYS A 55 -9.69 -11.17 14.31
N ILE A 56 -8.99 -11.08 13.19
CA ILE A 56 -8.87 -12.18 12.24
C ILE A 56 -8.10 -13.32 12.92
N PRO A 57 -8.50 -14.60 12.71
CA PRO A 57 -7.81 -15.72 13.30
C PRO A 57 -6.31 -15.74 12.96
N LYS A 58 -5.49 -16.12 13.94
CA LYS A 58 -4.03 -16.13 13.81
C LYS A 58 -3.54 -16.90 12.59
N ALA A 59 -4.14 -18.07 12.33
CA ALA A 59 -3.77 -18.89 11.17
C ALA A 59 -4.04 -18.19 9.85
N GLN A 60 -5.12 -17.43 9.76
CA GLN A 60 -5.44 -16.66 8.56
C GLN A 60 -4.49 -15.47 8.38
N ILE A 61 -4.11 -14.80 9.47
CA ILE A 61 -3.12 -13.73 9.42
C ILE A 61 -1.78 -14.29 8.92
N GLU A 62 -1.36 -15.43 9.44
CA GLU A 62 -0.12 -16.09 9.01
C GLU A 62 -0.14 -16.43 7.53
N ASN A 63 -1.23 -16.99 7.03
CA ASN A 63 -1.37 -17.31 5.61
C ASN A 63 -1.32 -16.05 4.74
N THR A 64 -1.97 -14.98 5.16
CA THR A 64 -1.98 -13.70 4.43
C THR A 64 -0.60 -13.08 4.42
N TYR A 65 0.09 -13.09 5.56
CA TYR A 65 1.47 -12.61 5.65
C TYR A 65 2.38 -13.39 4.72
N SER A 66 2.31 -14.72 4.75
CA SER A 66 3.14 -15.60 3.91
C SER A 66 2.91 -15.36 2.42
N LEU A 67 1.67 -15.04 2.05
CA LEU A 67 1.34 -14.73 0.66
C LEU A 67 1.99 -13.42 0.20
N PHE A 68 1.89 -12.36 1.00
CA PHE A 68 2.28 -11.03 0.56
C PHE A 68 3.72 -10.64 0.89
N GLN A 69 4.35 -11.23 1.92
CA GLN A 69 5.68 -10.83 2.35
C GLN A 69 6.76 -10.99 1.26
N LYS A 70 6.59 -11.91 0.34
CA LYS A 70 7.56 -12.13 -0.76
C LYS A 70 7.58 -10.99 -1.79
N PHE A 71 6.60 -10.11 -1.76
CA PHE A 71 6.55 -8.91 -2.62
C PHE A 71 7.15 -7.69 -1.92
N CYS A 72 7.57 -7.82 -0.66
CA CYS A 72 8.32 -6.81 0.07
C CYS A 72 9.81 -7.08 -0.14
N ARG A 73 10.42 -6.38 -1.10
CA ARG A 73 11.77 -6.69 -1.59
C ARG A 73 12.81 -5.64 -1.23
N TYR A 74 12.40 -4.45 -0.78
CA TYR A 74 13.28 -3.33 -0.53
C TYR A 74 12.98 -2.67 0.80
N GLU A 75 13.98 -2.04 1.37
CA GLU A 75 13.88 -1.32 2.64
C GLU A 75 13.30 0.07 2.45
N ILE A 76 12.72 0.63 3.51
CA ILE A 76 12.44 2.06 3.61
C ILE A 76 13.67 2.68 4.24
N ASP A 77 14.59 3.19 3.43
CA ASP A 77 15.86 3.72 3.90
C ASP A 77 15.76 5.19 4.32
N CYS A 78 16.88 5.73 4.85
CA CYS A 78 16.94 7.10 5.33
C CYS A 78 16.69 8.13 4.21
N THR A 79 17.09 7.82 2.98
CA THR A 79 16.89 8.73 1.84
C THR A 79 15.41 8.85 1.52
N ILE A 80 14.67 7.74 1.57
CA ILE A 80 13.20 7.77 1.42
C ILE A 80 12.59 8.64 2.52
N MET A 81 13.05 8.49 3.77
CA MET A 81 12.51 9.26 4.88
C MET A 81 12.83 10.75 4.76
N ASP A 82 13.96 11.13 4.19
CA ASP A 82 14.26 12.53 3.89
C ASP A 82 13.26 13.10 2.88
N ASP A 83 12.93 12.35 1.84
CA ASP A 83 11.91 12.73 0.85
C ASP A 83 10.53 12.85 1.50
N VAL A 84 10.21 11.94 2.41
CA VAL A 84 8.95 12.01 3.18
C VAL A 84 8.89 13.30 3.99
N TYR A 85 9.97 13.63 4.71
CA TYR A 85 10.00 14.85 5.51
C TYR A 85 9.78 16.11 4.67
N SER A 86 10.38 16.16 3.48
CA SER A 86 10.23 17.30 2.57
C SER A 86 8.76 17.57 2.20
N VAL A 87 7.96 16.50 2.07
CA VAL A 87 6.54 16.63 1.77
C VAL A 87 5.74 16.99 3.02
N VAL A 88 5.96 16.29 4.14
CA VAL A 88 5.18 16.56 5.36
C VAL A 88 5.47 17.95 5.93
N ALA A 89 6.65 18.51 5.66
CA ALA A 89 6.98 19.88 6.07
C ALA A 89 6.12 20.94 5.34
N GLU A 90 5.62 20.61 4.14
CA GLU A 90 4.71 21.47 3.38
C GLU A 90 3.23 21.18 3.66
N LEU A 91 2.94 20.07 4.34
CA LEU A 91 1.60 19.67 4.73
C LEU A 91 1.42 19.88 6.24
N GLU A 92 0.36 19.30 6.79
CA GLU A 92 0.17 19.26 8.24
C GLU A 92 1.01 18.12 8.82
N TYR A 93 2.12 18.42 9.47
CA TYR A 93 3.04 17.45 10.04
C TYR A 93 2.31 16.25 10.68
N GLY A 94 2.77 15.06 10.38
CA GLY A 94 2.26 13.81 10.96
C GLY A 94 0.91 13.35 10.42
N LYS A 95 0.09 14.25 9.88
CA LYS A 95 -1.17 13.88 9.28
C LYS A 95 -0.91 13.18 7.95
N ASN A 96 -1.35 11.92 7.88
CA ASN A 96 -1.16 11.08 6.68
C ASN A 96 0.31 10.83 6.33
N ILE A 97 1.20 10.85 7.33
CA ILE A 97 2.62 10.55 7.10
C ILE A 97 2.80 9.16 6.45
N ASN A 98 1.98 8.18 6.83
CA ASN A 98 2.06 6.85 6.24
C ASN A 98 1.77 6.87 4.74
N ASP A 99 0.81 7.68 4.30
CA ASP A 99 0.50 7.83 2.88
C ASP A 99 1.69 8.40 2.11
N VAL A 100 2.38 9.36 2.72
CA VAL A 100 3.59 9.95 2.11
C VAL A 100 4.73 8.93 2.05
N ILE A 101 4.88 8.09 3.07
CA ILE A 101 5.88 7.00 3.06
C ILE A 101 5.58 6.03 1.92
N HIS A 102 4.32 5.62 1.77
CA HIS A 102 3.90 4.75 0.66
C HIS A 102 4.26 5.39 -0.69
N LEU A 103 3.93 6.65 -0.85
CA LEU A 103 4.18 7.36 -2.11
C LEU A 103 5.68 7.46 -2.42
N LYS A 104 6.49 7.88 -1.46
CA LYS A 104 7.93 8.06 -1.69
C LYS A 104 8.67 6.74 -1.91
N PHE A 105 8.23 5.68 -1.25
CA PHE A 105 8.71 4.34 -1.55
C PHE A 105 8.31 3.91 -2.97
N ALA A 106 7.03 4.09 -3.33
CA ALA A 106 6.54 3.73 -4.65
C ALA A 106 7.26 4.49 -5.77
N GLU A 107 7.54 5.78 -5.59
CA GLU A 107 8.26 6.59 -6.58
C GLU A 107 9.63 6.00 -6.92
N ARG A 108 10.30 5.39 -5.94
CA ARG A 108 11.63 4.84 -6.15
C ARG A 108 11.63 3.57 -7.01
N TYR A 109 10.60 2.76 -6.89
CA TYR A 109 10.59 1.41 -7.45
C TYR A 109 9.45 1.14 -8.43
N CYS A 110 8.45 2.00 -8.50
CA CYS A 110 7.23 1.77 -9.27
C CYS A 110 6.88 2.97 -10.14
N GLU A 111 6.04 2.74 -11.14
CA GLU A 111 5.48 3.78 -11.98
C GLU A 111 4.04 4.15 -11.62
N LYS A 112 3.40 3.37 -10.74
CA LYS A 112 2.00 3.60 -10.35
C LYS A 112 1.76 3.15 -8.92
N LEU A 113 0.94 3.93 -8.20
CA LEU A 113 0.37 3.57 -6.89
C LEU A 113 -1.14 3.45 -7.03
N ILE A 114 -1.72 2.36 -6.56
CA ILE A 114 -3.15 2.06 -6.65
C ILE A 114 -3.74 2.03 -5.24
N THR A 115 -4.84 2.76 -5.03
CA THR A 115 -5.50 2.88 -3.73
C THR A 115 -7.00 3.05 -3.88
N PHE A 116 -7.77 2.72 -2.83
CA PHE A 116 -9.18 3.10 -2.72
C PHE A 116 -9.36 4.47 -2.05
N ASP A 117 -8.31 4.99 -1.41
CA ASP A 117 -8.40 6.21 -0.61
C ASP A 117 -8.33 7.46 -1.49
N LYS A 118 -9.44 8.19 -1.56
CA LYS A 118 -9.53 9.44 -2.32
C LYS A 118 -8.58 10.53 -1.80
N ASP A 119 -8.18 10.45 -0.52
CA ASP A 119 -7.28 11.42 0.07
C ASP A 119 -5.88 11.39 -0.55
N PHE A 120 -5.49 10.29 -1.19
CA PHE A 120 -4.24 10.23 -1.94
C PHE A 120 -4.16 11.24 -3.08
N LYS A 121 -5.29 11.70 -3.60
CA LYS A 121 -5.30 12.69 -4.71
C LYS A 121 -4.62 13.99 -4.31
N ARG A 122 -4.68 14.39 -3.04
CA ARG A 122 -4.01 15.60 -2.56
C ARG A 122 -2.49 15.49 -2.60
N LEU A 123 -1.95 14.28 -2.70
CA LEU A 123 -0.52 14.04 -2.84
C LEU A 123 -0.05 14.14 -4.30
N SER A 124 -0.95 14.22 -5.26
CA SER A 124 -0.60 14.29 -6.69
C SER A 124 0.38 15.41 -7.03
N PRO A 125 0.29 16.63 -6.45
CA PRO A 125 1.27 17.67 -6.71
C PRO A 125 2.70 17.33 -6.27
N PHE A 126 2.84 16.38 -5.33
CA PHE A 126 4.13 15.94 -4.79
C PHE A 126 4.59 14.63 -5.41
N SER A 127 3.83 14.06 -6.35
CA SER A 127 4.09 12.75 -6.91
C SER A 127 4.78 12.83 -8.27
N LYS A 128 5.78 11.97 -8.46
CA LYS A 128 6.47 11.77 -9.74
C LYS A 128 5.88 10.60 -10.52
N ILE A 129 4.94 9.88 -9.92
CA ILE A 129 4.31 8.70 -10.52
C ILE A 129 2.79 8.87 -10.58
N SER A 130 2.13 7.98 -11.33
CA SER A 130 0.68 7.96 -11.42
C SER A 130 0.06 7.44 -10.13
N ILE A 131 -0.96 8.14 -9.62
CA ILE A 131 -1.78 7.68 -8.50
C ILE A 131 -3.15 7.33 -9.06
N GLU A 132 -3.52 6.05 -9.00
CA GLU A 132 -4.83 5.59 -9.42
C GLU A 132 -5.71 5.35 -8.21
N VAL A 133 -6.79 6.12 -8.11
CA VAL A 133 -7.81 5.92 -7.07
C VAL A 133 -8.98 5.15 -7.68
N ILE A 134 -9.26 3.98 -7.11
CA ILE A 134 -10.35 3.12 -7.60
C ILE A 134 -11.69 3.67 -7.09
N ALA A 135 -12.62 3.82 -7.99
CA ALA A 135 -13.95 4.35 -7.68
C ALA A 135 -14.84 3.32 -6.98
#